data_5f2aef98b894da5a54d33cafb4299f98
#
_entry.id   5f2aef98b894da5a54d33cafb4299f98
#
_cell.length_a   1.000
_cell.length_b   1.000
_cell.length_c   1.000
_cell.angle_alpha   90.00
_cell.angle_beta   90.00
_cell.angle_gamma   90.00
#
_symmetry.space_group_name_H-M   'P 1'
#
loop_
_entity.id
_entity.type
_entity.pdbx_description
1 polymer ?
#
loop_
_entity_poly.entity_id
_entity_poly.type
_entity_poly.pdbx_seq_one_letter_code
_entity_poly.pdbx_strand_id
1 'polypeptide(L)' 'SRKIRITFDGRSSMEPVLANMILASKVPVNILYASTKDIGGTAYGQMIIQLPENEADAARALHYLKTVQVPYEEVNGDVI' A
#
# COMPACT_ATOMS: atom_id res chain seq x y z
N SER A 1 8.04 -12.18 7.33
CA SER A 1 7.16 -11.83 6.22
C SER A 1 7.43 -10.41 5.74
N ARG A 2 7.15 -10.14 4.48
CA ARG A 2 7.41 -8.85 3.87
C ARG A 2 6.36 -7.83 4.27
N LYS A 3 6.82 -6.66 4.65
CA LYS A 3 5.95 -5.54 4.99
C LYS A 3 6.39 -4.33 4.19
N ILE A 4 5.42 -3.53 3.77
CA ILE A 4 5.73 -2.26 3.13
C ILE A 4 4.96 -1.14 3.80
N ARG A 5 5.53 0.05 3.76
CA ARG A 5 4.84 1.28 4.15
C ARG A 5 4.43 2.01 2.88
N ILE A 6 3.14 2.26 2.76
CA ILE A 6 2.60 3.07 1.67
C ILE A 6 2.40 4.47 2.22
N THR A 7 2.89 5.47 1.50
CA THR A 7 2.75 6.86 1.91
C THR A 7 1.76 7.57 0.99
N PHE A 8 0.77 8.20 1.61
CA PHE A 8 -0.20 9.03 0.91
C PHE A 8 0.18 10.48 1.13
N ASP A 9 0.60 11.15 0.08
CA ASP A 9 1.09 12.53 0.14
C ASP A 9 0.24 13.51 -0.67
N GLY A 10 -0.96 13.08 -1.02
CA GLY A 10 -1.90 13.90 -1.79
C GLY A 10 -1.86 13.68 -3.28
N ARG A 11 -0.87 12.97 -3.80
CA ARG A 11 -0.75 12.79 -5.25
C ARG A 11 -1.71 11.75 -5.83
N SER A 12 -2.11 10.76 -5.04
CA SER A 12 -3.05 9.73 -5.46
C SER A 12 -4.41 9.92 -4.81
N SER A 13 -4.76 11.13 -4.58
CA SER A 13 -5.72 11.60 -3.61
C SER A 13 -7.13 11.04 -3.70
N MET A 14 -7.63 10.81 -4.91
CA MET A 14 -9.03 10.44 -5.10
C MET A 14 -9.20 8.93 -5.32
N GLU A 15 -8.11 8.19 -5.29
CA GLU A 15 -8.14 6.77 -5.64
C GLU A 15 -8.15 5.89 -4.39
N PRO A 16 -9.03 4.87 -4.33
CA PRO A 16 -8.95 3.87 -3.28
C PRO A 16 -7.78 2.92 -3.55
N VAL A 17 -6.56 3.39 -3.29
CA VAL A 17 -5.33 2.73 -3.70
C VAL A 17 -5.24 1.28 -3.24
N LEU A 18 -5.52 1.01 -1.96
CA LEU A 18 -5.39 -0.35 -1.44
C LEU A 18 -6.39 -1.29 -2.09
N ALA A 19 -7.65 -0.86 -2.17
CA ALA A 19 -8.69 -1.68 -2.79
C ALA A 19 -8.38 -1.94 -4.25
N ASN A 20 -7.93 -0.93 -4.98
CA ASN A 20 -7.56 -1.09 -6.39
C ASN A 20 -6.36 -2.02 -6.56
N MET A 21 -5.37 -1.92 -5.68
CA MET A 21 -4.23 -2.82 -5.70
C MET A 21 -4.68 -4.28 -5.57
N ILE A 22 -5.55 -4.55 -4.60
CA ILE A 22 -6.06 -5.90 -4.37
C ILE A 22 -6.85 -6.40 -5.58
N LEU A 23 -7.73 -5.57 -6.11
CA LEU A 23 -8.55 -5.95 -7.25
C LEU A 23 -7.72 -6.18 -8.52
N ALA A 24 -6.75 -5.32 -8.76
CA ALA A 24 -5.91 -5.42 -9.97
C ALA A 24 -4.92 -6.58 -9.89
N SER A 25 -4.28 -6.76 -8.75
CA SER A 25 -3.26 -7.79 -8.57
C SER A 25 -3.84 -9.15 -8.18
N LYS A 26 -5.07 -9.16 -7.65
CA LYS A 26 -5.72 -10.34 -7.09
C LYS A 26 -4.92 -10.93 -5.93
N VAL A 27 -4.28 -10.05 -5.15
CA VAL A 27 -3.42 -10.43 -4.04
C VAL A 27 -4.01 -9.91 -2.75
N PRO A 28 -4.42 -10.78 -1.83
CA PRO A 28 -4.89 -10.34 -0.51
C PRO A 28 -3.71 -9.89 0.34
N VAL A 29 -3.94 -8.88 1.16
CA VAL A 29 -2.91 -8.36 2.08
C VAL A 29 -3.54 -8.11 3.44
N ASN A 30 -2.69 -8.08 4.48
CA ASN A 30 -3.11 -7.70 5.82
C ASN A 30 -2.72 -6.25 6.07
N ILE A 31 -3.63 -5.49 6.65
CA ILE A 31 -3.33 -4.14 7.11
C ILE A 31 -2.86 -4.25 8.55
N LEU A 32 -1.61 -3.88 8.80
CA LEU A 32 -1.03 -3.95 10.13
C LEU A 32 -1.17 -2.64 10.87
N TYR A 33 -1.20 -1.53 10.13
CA TYR A 33 -1.32 -0.20 10.71
C TYR A 33 -1.83 0.75 9.62
N ALA A 34 -2.66 1.68 10.00
CA ALA A 34 -3.10 2.73 9.08
C ALA A 34 -3.39 3.99 9.87
N SER A 35 -2.87 5.10 9.36
CA SER A 35 -3.16 6.42 9.89
C SER A 35 -3.27 7.34 8.69
N THR A 36 -4.49 7.47 8.16
CA THR A 36 -4.76 8.30 7.00
C THR A 36 -5.83 9.30 7.32
N LYS A 37 -5.77 10.44 6.65
CA LYS A 37 -6.76 11.51 6.79
C LYS A 37 -7.18 11.99 5.42
N ASP A 38 -8.45 12.34 5.33
CA ASP A 38 -8.98 13.02 4.16
C ASP A 38 -8.97 14.52 4.44
N ILE A 39 -8.22 15.25 3.63
CA ILE A 39 -8.16 16.71 3.73
C ILE A 39 -8.56 17.27 2.37
N GLY A 40 -9.79 17.78 2.30
CA GLY A 40 -10.31 18.34 1.06
C GLY A 40 -10.43 17.34 -0.08
N GLY A 41 -10.74 16.10 0.23
CA GLY A 41 -10.85 15.01 -0.76
C GLY A 41 -9.54 14.36 -1.12
N THR A 42 -8.46 14.72 -0.41
CA THR A 42 -7.11 14.21 -0.68
C THR A 42 -6.62 13.38 0.49
N ALA A 43 -6.11 12.20 0.21
CA ALA A 43 -5.61 11.31 1.25
C ALA A 43 -4.18 11.66 1.64
N TYR A 44 -3.94 11.75 2.95
CA TYR A 44 -2.63 11.97 3.54
C TYR A 44 -2.40 10.97 4.65
N GLY A 45 -1.15 10.54 4.84
CA GLY A 45 -0.80 9.65 5.94
C GLY A 45 -0.02 8.44 5.46
N GLN A 46 -0.10 7.38 6.23
CA GLN A 46 0.65 6.17 5.89
C GLN A 46 -0.11 4.92 6.30
N MET A 47 0.27 3.82 5.68
CA MET A 47 -0.30 2.51 5.93
C MET A 47 0.81 1.48 5.86
N ILE A 48 0.82 0.53 6.79
CA ILE A 48 1.75 -0.59 6.75
C ILE A 48 0.96 -1.84 6.43
N ILE A 49 1.33 -2.52 5.36
CA ILE A 49 0.67 -3.75 4.96
C ILE A 49 1.67 -4.90 4.91
N GLN A 50 1.15 -6.08 5.14
CA GLN A 50 1.91 -7.31 5.04
C GLN A 50 1.58 -7.98 3.72
N LEU A 51 2.60 -8.21 2.92
CA LEU A 51 2.46 -8.88 1.63
C LEU A 51 2.44 -10.39 1.84
N PRO A 52 1.85 -11.16 0.90
CA PRO A 52 1.94 -12.61 0.99
C PRO A 52 3.38 -13.08 0.82
N GLU A 53 3.66 -14.30 1.31
CA GLU A 53 5.00 -14.86 1.24
C GLU A 53 5.38 -15.30 -0.17
N ASN A 54 4.40 -15.60 -1.01
CA ASN A 54 4.68 -15.97 -2.40
C ASN A 54 5.25 -14.76 -3.14
N GLU A 55 6.46 -14.92 -3.68
CA GLU A 55 7.18 -13.82 -4.29
C GLU A 55 6.49 -13.28 -5.54
N ALA A 56 5.89 -14.15 -6.33
CA ALA A 56 5.19 -13.70 -7.53
C ALA A 56 3.97 -12.87 -7.18
N ASP A 57 3.25 -13.27 -6.12
CA ASP A 57 2.09 -12.52 -5.65
C ASP A 57 2.52 -11.14 -5.12
N ALA A 58 3.56 -11.12 -4.28
CA ALA A 58 4.08 -9.87 -3.76
C ALA A 58 4.52 -8.94 -4.89
N ALA A 59 5.18 -9.49 -5.90
CA ALA A 59 5.63 -8.71 -7.06
C ALA A 59 4.47 -8.07 -7.82
N ARG A 60 3.35 -8.79 -7.96
CA ARG A 60 2.17 -8.21 -8.64
C ARG A 60 1.60 -7.02 -7.89
N ALA A 61 1.51 -7.12 -6.56
CA ALA A 61 1.01 -6.02 -5.75
C ALA A 61 1.93 -4.80 -5.87
N LEU A 62 3.24 -5.01 -5.76
CA LEU A 62 4.21 -3.93 -5.87
C LEU A 62 4.22 -3.32 -7.26
N HIS A 63 4.04 -4.14 -8.29
CA HIS A 63 3.97 -3.65 -9.67
C HIS A 63 2.79 -2.67 -9.83
N TYR A 64 1.65 -2.99 -9.24
CA TYR A 64 0.51 -2.08 -9.29
C TYR A 64 0.87 -0.72 -8.68
N LEU A 65 1.48 -0.72 -7.50
CA LEU A 65 1.85 0.53 -6.84
C LEU A 65 2.82 1.36 -7.68
N LYS A 66 3.77 0.71 -8.36
CA LYS A 66 4.68 1.40 -9.27
C LYS A 66 3.94 1.99 -10.46
N THR A 67 3.01 1.23 -11.03
CA THR A 67 2.23 1.66 -12.19
C THR A 67 1.43 2.92 -11.90
N VAL A 68 0.82 3.01 -10.72
CA VAL A 68 0.03 4.18 -10.33
C VAL A 68 0.85 5.23 -9.59
N GLN A 69 2.15 5.01 -9.48
CA GLN A 69 3.11 5.96 -8.88
C GLN A 69 2.81 6.30 -7.42
N VAL A 70 2.40 5.31 -6.66
CA VAL A 70 2.20 5.47 -5.22
C VAL A 70 3.50 5.12 -4.50
N PRO A 71 4.05 6.04 -3.70
CA PRO A 71 5.30 5.77 -2.99
C PRO A 71 5.15 4.66 -1.96
N TYR A 72 6.10 3.76 -1.91
CA TYR A 72 6.17 2.75 -0.87
C TYR A 72 7.62 2.42 -0.57
N GLU A 73 7.86 1.86 0.61
CA GLU A 73 9.18 1.34 0.98
C GLU A 73 9.02 0.06 1.76
N GLU A 74 9.98 -0.85 1.62
CA GLU A 74 9.98 -2.05 2.46
C GLU A 74 10.44 -1.69 3.86
N VAL A 75 9.81 -2.32 4.85
CA VAL A 75 10.16 -2.09 6.25
C VAL A 75 10.47 -3.42 6.90
N ASN A 76 11.34 -3.38 7.89
CA ASN A 76 11.81 -4.56 8.59
C ASN A 76 11.52 -4.47 10.07
N GLY A 77 11.35 -5.64 10.70
CA GLY A 77 11.15 -5.71 12.14
C GLY A 77 9.80 -5.17 12.59
N ASP A 78 9.75 -4.76 13.82
CA ASP A 78 8.53 -4.25 14.43
C ASP A 78 8.47 -2.74 14.20
N VAL A 79 7.75 -2.35 13.17
CA VAL A 79 7.65 -0.93 12.78
C VAL A 79 6.38 -0.26 13.29
N ILE A 80 5.58 -1.00 14.02
CA ILE A 80 4.29 -0.51 14.55
C ILE A 80 4.40 -0.21 16.04
#